data_a40ff9e98b68aa86d98c0a6b06132c38
#
_entry.id   a40ff9e98b68aa86d98c0a6b06132c38
#
_cell.length_a   1.000
_cell.length_b   1.000
_cell.length_c   1.000
_cell.angle_alpha   90.00
_cell.angle_beta   90.00
_cell.angle_gamma   90.00
#
_symmetry.space_group_name_H-M   'P 1'
#
loop_
_entity.id
_entity.type
_entity.pdbx_description
1 polymer ?
#
loop_
_entity_poly.entity_id
_entity_poly.type
_entity_poly.pdbx_seq_one_letter_code
_entity_poly.pdbx_strand_id
1 'polypeptide(L)'
;MGNMSLWKLTCIAAVSCLHTLAQSPNLVPNPEFRLGPDKTPISWKSWSPLPALQPATDVVSESGGSMLRLVSRDFASFGKWLASGIPVLADRFYGFAVLYRPDAIADERGSVGIMLSWNSAEGQPVQRDYVDRISPADNGWRRAARTLRAPERAATVTIELWLRWTKAGSVCFKDPRLTEVPAPMTRKVRVVTTKITEHQGTTIAANLKFMADVLDCAGRERPDVILLTEAFLNRGVQGKPHEVAQPIPGPATEVLAGKARQYKSYIIVGLLESDGGRTYNTAVLIDREGRLAGKYRKTHLPLAEVEDGITPGSDYPVFDTDFGRIGILICWDFVFPETARILRLKGAEILFLPIAGDPAPRHWDTITRARAIDNGMFLVASISQAVGSRIVDPDGEVLAESTEGLATAELDLAKESRVWWLSDRKSVV
;
A
#
# COMPACT_ATOMS: atom_id res chain seq x y z
N MET A 1 22.67 65.01 -33.50
CA MET A 1 23.72 64.03 -33.89
C MET A 1 23.64 62.85 -32.93
N GLY A 2 22.94 61.80 -33.34
CA GLY A 2 22.64 60.68 -32.55
C GLY A 2 23.55 59.50 -32.86
N ASN A 3 23.86 58.69 -31.91
CA ASN A 3 24.45 57.40 -32.12
C ASN A 3 23.49 56.30 -31.62
N MET A 4 22.91 55.58 -32.56
CA MET A 4 22.15 54.36 -32.33
C MET A 4 23.15 53.17 -32.21
N SER A 5 23.17 52.56 -31.06
CA SER A 5 23.92 51.30 -30.83
C SER A 5 23.03 50.11 -31.19
N LEU A 6 23.46 49.32 -32.18
CA LEU A 6 22.84 48.05 -32.60
C LEU A 6 23.10 46.98 -31.54
N TRP A 7 22.02 46.45 -30.99
CA TRP A 7 22.06 45.18 -30.25
C TRP A 7 21.86 43.99 -31.22
N LYS A 8 22.89 43.16 -31.38
CA LYS A 8 22.79 41.90 -32.10
C LYS A 8 22.08 40.88 -31.23
N LEU A 9 20.89 40.45 -31.61
CA LEU A 9 20.25 39.24 -31.08
C LEU A 9 20.96 38.03 -31.68
N THR A 10 21.62 37.26 -30.81
CA THR A 10 22.13 35.95 -31.14
C THR A 10 21.03 34.95 -30.78
N CYS A 11 20.29 34.45 -31.81
CA CYS A 11 19.40 33.30 -31.63
C CYS A 11 20.23 32.04 -31.39
N ILE A 12 20.22 31.53 -30.16
CA ILE A 12 20.68 30.17 -29.84
C ILE A 12 19.55 29.24 -30.20
N ALA A 13 19.69 28.53 -31.31
CA ALA A 13 18.81 27.44 -31.67
C ALA A 13 19.04 26.27 -30.67
N ALA A 14 18.11 26.10 -29.74
CA ALA A 14 18.06 24.91 -28.91
C ALA A 14 17.62 23.74 -29.80
N VAL A 15 18.57 22.92 -30.19
CA VAL A 15 18.30 21.61 -30.81
C VAL A 15 17.72 20.72 -29.71
N SER A 16 16.39 20.62 -29.64
CA SER A 16 15.71 19.61 -28.84
C SER A 16 15.95 18.23 -29.47
N CYS A 17 16.93 17.50 -28.95
CA CYS A 17 17.06 16.06 -29.19
C CYS A 17 15.83 15.37 -28.55
N LEU A 18 14.76 15.26 -29.34
CA LEU A 18 13.70 14.30 -29.08
C LEU A 18 14.29 12.89 -29.27
N HIS A 19 14.83 12.32 -28.19
CA HIS A 19 15.04 10.90 -28.11
C HIS A 19 13.66 10.25 -28.11
N THR A 20 13.20 9.82 -29.26
CA THR A 20 12.15 8.80 -29.37
C THR A 20 12.67 7.57 -28.64
N LEU A 21 12.24 7.39 -27.39
CA LEU A 21 12.41 6.13 -26.66
C LEU A 21 11.73 5.06 -27.52
N ALA A 22 12.51 4.27 -28.25
CA ALA A 22 12.03 3.10 -28.93
C ALA A 22 11.27 2.27 -27.89
N GLN A 23 9.97 2.05 -28.13
CA GLN A 23 9.17 1.22 -27.22
C GLN A 23 9.81 -0.18 -27.22
N SER A 24 10.15 -0.68 -26.03
CA SER A 24 10.66 -2.03 -25.86
C SER A 24 9.71 -3.03 -26.55
N PRO A 25 10.25 -4.03 -27.29
CA PRO A 25 9.42 -4.98 -28.03
C PRO A 25 8.48 -5.73 -27.07
N ASN A 26 7.28 -6.04 -27.56
CA ASN A 26 6.38 -6.92 -26.85
C ASN A 26 6.93 -8.36 -26.87
N LEU A 27 7.25 -8.89 -25.71
CA LEU A 27 7.81 -10.24 -25.55
C LEU A 27 6.74 -11.34 -25.60
N VAL A 28 5.45 -10.99 -25.53
CA VAL A 28 4.35 -11.97 -25.61
C VAL A 28 4.35 -12.61 -27.00
N PRO A 29 4.47 -13.94 -27.10
CA PRO A 29 4.37 -14.60 -28.38
C PRO A 29 2.91 -14.57 -28.86
N ASN A 30 2.71 -14.25 -30.15
CA ASN A 30 1.40 -14.20 -30.78
C ASN A 30 0.33 -13.43 -29.96
N PRO A 31 0.54 -12.15 -29.70
CA PRO A 31 -0.38 -11.35 -28.89
C PRO A 31 -1.73 -11.10 -29.56
N GLU A 32 -1.85 -11.33 -30.87
CA GLU A 32 -3.10 -11.24 -31.65
C GLU A 32 -3.87 -12.58 -31.70
N PHE A 33 -3.36 -13.65 -31.06
CA PHE A 33 -3.99 -14.98 -30.99
C PHE A 33 -4.28 -15.62 -32.37
N ARG A 34 -3.38 -15.45 -33.31
CA ARG A 34 -3.47 -16.10 -34.65
C ARG A 34 -3.54 -17.61 -34.45
N LEU A 35 -4.46 -18.24 -35.19
CA LEU A 35 -4.67 -19.69 -35.13
C LEU A 35 -3.66 -20.43 -35.99
N GLY A 36 -3.22 -21.57 -35.49
CA GLY A 36 -2.46 -22.57 -36.23
C GLY A 36 -3.36 -23.46 -37.10
N PRO A 37 -2.75 -24.44 -37.78
CA PRO A 37 -3.48 -25.39 -38.64
C PRO A 37 -4.51 -26.23 -37.92
N ASP A 38 -4.28 -26.48 -36.62
CA ASP A 38 -5.17 -27.21 -35.70
C ASP A 38 -6.29 -26.34 -35.08
N LYS A 39 -6.41 -25.09 -35.55
CA LYS A 39 -7.36 -24.10 -35.06
C LYS A 39 -7.15 -23.71 -33.59
N THR A 40 -5.99 -24.02 -33.02
CA THR A 40 -5.59 -23.49 -31.70
C THR A 40 -4.71 -22.26 -31.83
N PRO A 41 -4.72 -21.33 -30.85
CA PRO A 41 -3.88 -20.14 -30.94
C PRO A 41 -2.40 -20.51 -30.76
N ILE A 42 -1.57 -20.12 -31.74
CA ILE A 42 -0.13 -20.40 -31.73
C ILE A 42 0.50 -19.88 -30.45
N SER A 43 1.35 -20.67 -29.79
CA SER A 43 2.05 -20.35 -28.54
C SER A 43 1.16 -20.18 -27.29
N TRP A 44 -0.14 -20.42 -27.43
CA TRP A 44 -1.06 -20.43 -26.30
C TRP A 44 -1.69 -21.80 -26.15
N LYS A 45 -1.80 -22.27 -24.90
CA LYS A 45 -2.39 -23.58 -24.57
C LYS A 45 -3.44 -23.41 -23.50
N SER A 46 -4.58 -24.09 -23.65
CA SER A 46 -5.53 -24.22 -22.56
C SER A 46 -5.04 -25.30 -21.59
N TRP A 47 -5.33 -25.12 -20.31
CA TRP A 47 -4.95 -26.05 -19.26
C TRP A 47 -5.99 -26.08 -18.15
N SER A 48 -6.20 -27.27 -17.59
CA SER A 48 -6.95 -27.51 -16.37
C SER A 48 -6.33 -28.70 -15.64
N PRO A 49 -6.40 -28.78 -14.29
CA PRO A 49 -5.82 -29.90 -13.54
C PRO A 49 -6.54 -31.22 -13.81
N LEU A 50 -7.83 -31.16 -14.14
CA LEU A 50 -8.66 -32.32 -14.46
C LEU A 50 -9.62 -32.00 -15.61
N PRO A 51 -9.88 -32.92 -16.54
CA PRO A 51 -10.84 -32.68 -17.64
C PRO A 51 -12.24 -32.28 -17.16
N ALA A 52 -12.68 -32.79 -16.02
CA ALA A 52 -13.99 -32.45 -15.44
C ALA A 52 -14.10 -30.98 -15.01
N LEU A 53 -12.99 -30.32 -14.71
CA LEU A 53 -12.94 -28.92 -14.27
C LEU A 53 -12.69 -27.95 -15.45
N GLN A 54 -12.38 -28.48 -16.64
CA GLN A 54 -12.01 -27.67 -17.79
C GLN A 54 -13.17 -26.77 -18.23
N PRO A 55 -13.06 -25.43 -18.18
CA PRO A 55 -14.03 -24.55 -18.80
C PRO A 55 -14.01 -24.73 -20.33
N ALA A 56 -15.06 -24.33 -21.01
CA ALA A 56 -14.99 -24.25 -22.47
C ALA A 56 -13.99 -23.14 -22.87
N THR A 57 -13.17 -23.46 -23.89
CA THR A 57 -12.10 -22.56 -24.36
C THR A 57 -12.21 -22.36 -25.85
N ASP A 58 -12.21 -21.14 -26.30
CA ASP A 58 -12.20 -20.79 -27.73
C ASP A 58 -11.46 -19.47 -28.00
N VAL A 59 -11.25 -19.20 -29.29
CA VAL A 59 -10.81 -17.90 -29.76
C VAL A 59 -11.98 -17.26 -30.50
N VAL A 60 -12.41 -16.11 -30.01
CA VAL A 60 -13.48 -15.33 -30.62
C VAL A 60 -12.92 -14.10 -31.32
N SER A 61 -13.52 -13.72 -32.46
CA SER A 61 -13.12 -12.53 -33.21
C SER A 61 -14.27 -11.53 -33.23
N GLU A 62 -13.97 -10.31 -32.87
CA GLU A 62 -14.87 -9.15 -32.97
C GLU A 62 -14.17 -8.06 -33.82
N SER A 63 -14.86 -6.96 -34.09
CA SER A 63 -14.31 -5.83 -34.84
C SER A 63 -13.01 -5.24 -34.26
N GLY A 64 -12.67 -5.58 -33.00
CA GLY A 64 -11.43 -5.17 -32.31
C GLY A 64 -10.32 -6.22 -32.31
N GLY A 65 -10.42 -7.31 -33.07
CA GLY A 65 -9.40 -8.37 -33.14
C GLY A 65 -9.83 -9.68 -32.47
N SER A 66 -8.89 -10.61 -32.35
CA SER A 66 -9.12 -11.92 -31.72
C SER A 66 -8.90 -11.87 -30.22
N MET A 67 -9.62 -12.71 -29.49
CA MET A 67 -9.62 -12.77 -28.03
C MET A 67 -9.60 -14.23 -27.57
N LEU A 68 -8.88 -14.52 -26.51
CA LEU A 68 -8.99 -15.79 -25.78
C LEU A 68 -10.20 -15.74 -24.86
N ARG A 69 -11.09 -16.74 -24.94
CA ARG A 69 -12.26 -16.83 -24.07
C ARG A 69 -12.20 -18.09 -23.21
N LEU A 70 -12.67 -17.95 -21.98
CA LEU A 70 -12.98 -19.02 -21.02
C LEU A 70 -14.45 -18.90 -20.63
N VAL A 71 -15.21 -20.00 -20.73
CA VAL A 71 -16.61 -20.05 -20.37
C VAL A 71 -16.81 -21.09 -19.28
N SER A 72 -17.36 -20.67 -18.14
CA SER A 72 -17.68 -21.58 -17.06
C SER A 72 -18.77 -22.57 -17.46
N ARG A 73 -18.63 -23.83 -17.01
CA ARG A 73 -19.65 -24.86 -17.12
C ARG A 73 -20.49 -24.98 -15.84
N ASP A 74 -19.82 -24.77 -14.71
CA ASP A 74 -20.39 -24.84 -13.38
C ASP A 74 -19.45 -24.19 -12.36
N PHE A 75 -19.82 -24.17 -11.09
CA PHE A 75 -19.00 -23.59 -10.02
C PHE A 75 -17.63 -24.23 -9.84
N ALA A 76 -17.47 -25.52 -10.19
CA ALA A 76 -16.19 -26.20 -10.05
C ALA A 76 -15.22 -25.90 -11.21
N SER A 77 -15.67 -25.23 -12.26
CA SER A 77 -14.83 -24.89 -13.42
C SER A 77 -13.56 -24.16 -12.98
N PHE A 78 -12.41 -24.68 -13.42
CA PHE A 78 -11.10 -24.06 -13.27
C PHE A 78 -10.22 -24.36 -14.46
N GLY A 79 -9.81 -23.34 -15.15
CA GLY A 79 -8.89 -23.48 -16.27
C GLY A 79 -8.25 -22.15 -16.69
N LYS A 80 -7.25 -22.26 -17.51
CA LYS A 80 -6.40 -21.13 -17.93
C LYS A 80 -5.94 -21.24 -19.37
N TRP A 81 -5.66 -20.07 -19.95
CA TRP A 81 -4.78 -19.93 -21.09
C TRP A 81 -3.36 -19.67 -20.62
N LEU A 82 -2.38 -20.35 -21.22
CA LEU A 82 -0.97 -20.27 -20.88
C LEU A 82 -0.15 -19.87 -22.10
N ALA A 83 0.72 -18.86 -21.95
CA ALA A 83 1.85 -18.64 -22.86
C ALA A 83 3.14 -18.85 -22.06
N SER A 84 3.87 -19.92 -22.37
CA SER A 84 5.01 -20.40 -21.58
C SER A 84 6.33 -20.18 -22.29
N GLY A 85 7.44 -20.20 -21.51
CA GLY A 85 8.81 -20.18 -22.04
C GLY A 85 9.23 -18.83 -22.60
N ILE A 86 8.57 -17.74 -22.23
CA ILE A 86 8.94 -16.39 -22.66
C ILE A 86 10.25 -16.01 -21.99
N PRO A 87 11.36 -15.77 -22.74
CA PRO A 87 12.65 -15.47 -22.14
C PRO A 87 12.63 -14.17 -21.36
N VAL A 88 13.27 -14.18 -20.20
CA VAL A 88 13.46 -13.00 -19.34
C VAL A 88 14.86 -13.03 -18.72
N LEU A 89 15.33 -11.87 -18.29
CA LEU A 89 16.57 -11.74 -17.54
C LEU A 89 16.27 -11.57 -16.05
N ALA A 90 16.97 -12.30 -15.21
CA ALA A 90 16.89 -12.16 -13.76
C ALA A 90 17.16 -10.70 -13.35
N ASP A 91 16.51 -10.28 -12.28
CA ASP A 91 16.65 -8.95 -11.67
C ASP A 91 16.24 -7.74 -12.55
N ARG A 92 15.75 -7.97 -13.76
CA ARG A 92 15.18 -6.92 -14.61
C ARG A 92 13.70 -6.69 -14.26
N PHE A 93 13.23 -5.52 -14.61
CA PHE A 93 11.82 -5.15 -14.44
C PHE A 93 11.04 -5.33 -15.72
N TYR A 94 9.86 -5.91 -15.59
CA TYR A 94 8.94 -6.18 -16.71
C TYR A 94 7.58 -5.58 -16.41
N GLY A 95 7.09 -4.74 -17.33
CA GLY A 95 5.72 -4.26 -17.32
C GLY A 95 4.83 -5.26 -18.06
N PHE A 96 3.85 -5.83 -17.37
CA PHE A 96 2.82 -6.65 -18.00
C PHE A 96 1.48 -5.94 -17.95
N ALA A 97 0.71 -6.03 -19.05
CA ALA A 97 -0.66 -5.56 -19.15
C ALA A 97 -1.47 -6.47 -20.06
N VAL A 98 -2.76 -6.63 -19.74
CA VAL A 98 -3.74 -7.32 -20.57
C VAL A 98 -5.12 -6.68 -20.37
N LEU A 99 -5.93 -6.63 -21.42
CA LEU A 99 -7.33 -6.28 -21.32
C LEU A 99 -8.15 -7.54 -21.10
N TYR A 100 -9.11 -7.49 -20.17
CA TYR A 100 -10.10 -8.55 -19.99
C TYR A 100 -11.51 -7.97 -19.86
N ARG A 101 -12.49 -8.74 -20.29
CA ARG A 101 -13.91 -8.39 -20.19
C ARG A 101 -14.68 -9.57 -19.61
N PRO A 102 -15.15 -9.45 -18.35
CA PRO A 102 -16.03 -10.44 -17.74
C PRO A 102 -17.44 -10.26 -18.30
N ASP A 103 -18.17 -11.37 -18.41
CA ASP A 103 -19.57 -11.41 -18.76
C ASP A 103 -20.30 -12.39 -17.83
N ALA A 104 -21.35 -11.91 -17.16
CA ALA A 104 -22.17 -12.66 -16.21
C ALA A 104 -21.40 -13.38 -15.09
N ILE A 105 -20.27 -12.82 -14.63
CA ILE A 105 -19.48 -13.30 -13.49
C ILE A 105 -19.87 -12.51 -12.24
N ALA A 106 -20.44 -13.20 -11.23
CA ALA A 106 -20.92 -12.55 -10.01
C ALA A 106 -19.78 -12.02 -9.12
N ASP A 107 -18.71 -12.79 -8.97
CA ASP A 107 -17.52 -12.40 -8.24
C ASP A 107 -16.32 -12.33 -9.22
N GLU A 108 -16.14 -11.16 -9.82
CA GLU A 108 -15.04 -10.94 -10.77
C GLU A 108 -13.67 -11.13 -10.12
N ARG A 109 -13.50 -10.64 -8.89
CA ARG A 109 -12.20 -10.68 -8.20
C ARG A 109 -11.78 -12.09 -7.81
N GLY A 110 -12.70 -12.90 -7.35
CA GLY A 110 -12.44 -14.28 -6.99
C GLY A 110 -12.32 -15.22 -8.19
N SER A 111 -12.96 -14.87 -9.32
CA SER A 111 -13.11 -15.77 -10.46
C SER A 111 -12.12 -15.50 -11.59
N VAL A 112 -11.73 -14.26 -11.84
CA VAL A 112 -10.79 -13.91 -12.92
C VAL A 112 -9.40 -13.66 -12.35
N GLY A 113 -8.40 -14.39 -12.85
CA GLY A 113 -7.02 -14.20 -12.42
C GLY A 113 -6.04 -14.02 -13.57
N ILE A 114 -5.03 -13.20 -13.33
CA ILE A 114 -3.94 -12.92 -14.26
C ILE A 114 -2.65 -13.03 -13.46
N MET A 115 -1.71 -13.87 -13.93
CA MET A 115 -0.52 -14.18 -13.17
C MET A 115 0.70 -14.32 -14.08
N LEU A 116 1.86 -13.97 -13.57
CA LEU A 116 3.16 -14.29 -14.15
C LEU A 116 3.83 -15.35 -13.27
N SER A 117 4.15 -16.50 -13.87
CA SER A 117 4.89 -17.58 -13.21
C SER A 117 6.33 -17.58 -13.73
N TRP A 118 7.27 -17.24 -12.86
CA TRP A 118 8.69 -17.19 -13.17
C TRP A 118 9.32 -18.56 -12.98
N ASN A 119 10.14 -19.00 -13.95
CA ASN A 119 10.78 -20.29 -13.92
C ASN A 119 12.29 -20.15 -14.13
N SER A 120 13.06 -21.06 -13.53
CA SER A 120 14.50 -21.17 -13.75
C SER A 120 14.84 -21.67 -15.17
N ALA A 121 16.12 -21.72 -15.49
CA ALA A 121 16.63 -22.26 -16.78
C ALA A 121 16.24 -23.74 -16.97
N GLU A 122 16.13 -24.49 -15.87
CA GLU A 122 15.72 -25.90 -15.85
C GLU A 122 14.18 -26.08 -15.86
N GLY A 123 13.43 -24.97 -15.99
CA GLY A 123 11.97 -24.97 -16.01
C GLY A 123 11.30 -25.15 -14.63
N GLN A 124 12.06 -25.05 -13.54
CA GLN A 124 11.49 -25.16 -12.19
C GLN A 124 10.82 -23.87 -11.77
N PRO A 125 9.67 -23.92 -11.10
CA PRO A 125 9.00 -22.75 -10.57
C PRO A 125 9.90 -21.99 -9.58
N VAL A 126 10.09 -20.69 -9.78
CA VAL A 126 10.84 -19.82 -8.87
C VAL A 126 9.88 -18.98 -8.04
N GLN A 127 8.92 -18.33 -8.69
CA GLN A 127 7.98 -17.43 -8.06
C GLN A 127 6.73 -17.23 -8.92
N ARG A 128 5.64 -16.80 -8.29
CA ARG A 128 4.40 -16.40 -8.95
C ARG A 128 3.97 -15.02 -8.45
N ASP A 129 3.60 -14.16 -9.38
CA ASP A 129 3.12 -12.82 -9.07
C ASP A 129 1.79 -12.55 -9.77
N TYR A 130 0.79 -12.09 -9.01
CA TYR A 130 -0.49 -11.66 -9.57
C TYR A 130 -0.35 -10.30 -10.26
N VAL A 131 -1.05 -10.16 -11.38
CA VAL A 131 -1.22 -8.87 -12.07
C VAL A 131 -2.55 -8.29 -11.64
N ASP A 132 -2.52 -7.52 -10.59
CA ASP A 132 -3.68 -7.20 -9.78
C ASP A 132 -4.05 -5.71 -9.70
N ARG A 133 -3.32 -4.83 -10.37
CA ARG A 133 -3.71 -3.43 -10.52
C ARG A 133 -4.68 -3.32 -11.66
N ILE A 134 -5.98 -3.22 -11.31
CA ILE A 134 -7.07 -3.22 -12.28
C ILE A 134 -7.65 -1.81 -12.38
N SER A 135 -7.79 -1.34 -13.61
CA SER A 135 -8.45 -0.07 -13.93
C SER A 135 -9.56 -0.30 -14.97
N PRO A 136 -10.64 0.50 -14.94
CA PRO A 136 -11.62 0.50 -16.02
C PRO A 136 -10.98 0.85 -17.36
N ALA A 137 -11.52 0.27 -18.44
CA ALA A 137 -11.23 0.61 -19.82
C ALA A 137 -12.56 0.71 -20.59
N ASP A 138 -12.52 1.13 -21.86
CA ASP A 138 -13.72 1.39 -22.65
C ASP A 138 -14.57 0.13 -22.88
N ASN A 139 -15.86 0.31 -23.09
CA ASN A 139 -16.80 -0.73 -23.49
C ASN A 139 -16.84 -1.98 -22.57
N GLY A 140 -16.76 -1.76 -21.26
CA GLY A 140 -16.84 -2.84 -20.27
C GLY A 140 -15.56 -3.63 -20.08
N TRP A 141 -14.49 -3.28 -20.79
CA TRP A 141 -13.16 -3.84 -20.57
C TRP A 141 -12.55 -3.37 -19.25
N ARG A 142 -11.64 -4.17 -18.74
CA ARG A 142 -10.75 -3.87 -17.60
C ARG A 142 -9.32 -4.00 -18.10
N ARG A 143 -8.44 -3.12 -17.64
CA ARG A 143 -7.01 -3.25 -17.85
C ARG A 143 -6.37 -3.77 -16.57
N ALA A 144 -5.84 -4.98 -16.60
CA ALA A 144 -4.97 -5.47 -15.55
C ALA A 144 -3.52 -5.17 -15.94
N ALA A 145 -2.76 -4.53 -15.05
CA ALA A 145 -1.36 -4.18 -15.32
C ALA A 145 -0.53 -4.20 -14.04
N ARG A 146 0.74 -4.55 -14.17
CA ARG A 146 1.72 -4.47 -13.09
C ARG A 146 3.14 -4.42 -13.63
N THR A 147 4.04 -3.70 -12.95
CA THR A 147 5.49 -3.80 -13.15
C THR A 147 6.07 -4.68 -12.06
N LEU A 148 6.81 -5.69 -12.46
CA LEU A 148 7.35 -6.72 -11.58
C LEU A 148 8.85 -6.90 -11.84
N ARG A 149 9.62 -7.19 -10.81
CA ARG A 149 11.03 -7.57 -10.92
C ARG A 149 11.11 -9.09 -11.11
N ALA A 150 11.74 -9.54 -12.17
CA ALA A 150 12.04 -10.96 -12.34
C ALA A 150 12.92 -11.44 -11.16
N PRO A 151 12.59 -12.57 -10.51
CA PRO A 151 13.41 -13.11 -9.43
C PRO A 151 14.85 -13.43 -9.88
N GLU A 152 15.79 -13.49 -8.94
CA GLU A 152 17.21 -13.72 -9.18
C GLU A 152 17.51 -14.97 -10.03
N ARG A 153 16.69 -16.04 -9.91
CA ARG A 153 16.87 -17.28 -10.67
C ARG A 153 15.94 -17.43 -11.86
N ALA A 154 15.18 -16.39 -12.22
CA ALA A 154 14.26 -16.46 -13.35
C ALA A 154 15.02 -16.42 -14.69
N ALA A 155 14.69 -17.35 -15.58
CA ALA A 155 15.16 -17.41 -16.96
C ALA A 155 14.00 -17.31 -17.96
N THR A 156 12.81 -17.76 -17.56
CA THR A 156 11.60 -17.65 -18.37
C THR A 156 10.40 -17.24 -17.52
N VAL A 157 9.37 -16.71 -18.18
CA VAL A 157 8.09 -16.45 -17.56
C VAL A 157 6.95 -17.11 -18.35
N THR A 158 5.93 -17.57 -17.62
CA THR A 158 4.66 -18.05 -18.16
C THR A 158 3.58 -17.05 -17.79
N ILE A 159 2.81 -16.61 -18.79
CA ILE A 159 1.61 -15.80 -18.60
C ILE A 159 0.45 -16.76 -18.38
N GLU A 160 -0.33 -16.53 -17.34
CA GLU A 160 -1.50 -17.33 -16.98
C GLU A 160 -2.73 -16.43 -16.91
N LEU A 161 -3.73 -16.73 -17.75
CA LEU A 161 -5.03 -16.03 -17.81
C LEU A 161 -6.11 -17.06 -17.47
N TRP A 162 -6.84 -16.89 -16.35
CA TRP A 162 -7.67 -17.96 -15.81
C TRP A 162 -9.07 -17.53 -15.43
N LEU A 163 -9.96 -18.55 -15.37
CA LEU A 163 -11.31 -18.49 -14.84
C LEU A 163 -11.49 -19.63 -13.83
N ARG A 164 -12.10 -19.32 -12.67
CA ARG A 164 -12.40 -20.30 -11.62
C ARG A 164 -13.65 -19.93 -10.84
N TRP A 165 -14.26 -20.95 -10.22
CA TRP A 165 -15.26 -20.82 -9.14
C TRP A 165 -16.40 -19.84 -9.44
N THR A 166 -16.93 -19.86 -10.61
CA THR A 166 -18.14 -19.13 -11.00
C THR A 166 -19.18 -20.09 -11.56
N LYS A 167 -20.43 -19.97 -11.12
CA LYS A 167 -21.53 -20.85 -11.55
C LYS A 167 -21.84 -20.74 -13.05
N ALA A 168 -21.62 -19.57 -13.61
CA ALA A 168 -21.89 -19.23 -15.00
C ALA A 168 -21.02 -18.06 -15.42
N GLY A 169 -21.10 -17.70 -16.68
CA GLY A 169 -20.41 -16.54 -17.25
C GLY A 169 -19.14 -16.89 -17.98
N SER A 170 -18.50 -15.88 -18.53
CA SER A 170 -17.31 -16.01 -19.34
C SER A 170 -16.36 -14.84 -19.12
N VAL A 171 -15.10 -15.02 -19.51
CA VAL A 171 -14.12 -13.95 -19.58
C VAL A 171 -13.38 -14.00 -20.91
N CYS A 172 -13.25 -12.84 -21.54
CA CYS A 172 -12.44 -12.63 -22.73
C CYS A 172 -11.17 -11.87 -22.37
N PHE A 173 -10.02 -12.25 -22.99
CA PHE A 173 -8.73 -11.59 -22.84
C PHE A 173 -8.20 -11.14 -24.19
N LYS A 174 -7.64 -9.92 -24.28
CA LYS A 174 -6.99 -9.39 -25.49
C LYS A 174 -5.83 -8.48 -25.16
N ASP A 175 -5.02 -8.20 -26.19
CA ASP A 175 -3.90 -7.25 -26.16
C ASP A 175 -2.90 -7.50 -25.01
N PRO A 176 -2.43 -8.74 -24.79
CA PRO A 176 -1.41 -8.99 -23.79
C PRO A 176 -0.09 -8.35 -24.21
N ARG A 177 0.53 -7.62 -23.31
CA ARG A 177 1.82 -6.97 -23.53
C ARG A 177 2.75 -7.21 -22.38
N LEU A 178 3.94 -7.74 -22.63
CA LEU A 178 5.04 -7.88 -21.71
C LEU A 178 6.25 -7.17 -22.29
N THR A 179 6.79 -6.21 -21.59
CA THR A 179 7.96 -5.44 -22.06
C THR A 179 8.96 -5.29 -20.92
N GLU A 180 10.26 -5.34 -21.22
CA GLU A 180 11.26 -4.88 -20.26
C GLU A 180 11.10 -3.36 -20.06
N VAL A 181 11.13 -2.91 -18.82
CA VAL A 181 10.96 -1.51 -18.43
C VAL A 181 12.06 -1.10 -17.45
N PRO A 182 12.39 0.19 -17.36
CA PRO A 182 13.27 0.66 -16.29
C PRO A 182 12.74 0.30 -14.91
N ALA A 183 13.64 0.21 -13.92
CA ALA A 183 13.23 0.06 -12.53
C ALA A 183 12.25 1.18 -12.16
N PRO A 184 11.14 0.89 -11.46
CA PRO A 184 10.26 1.92 -10.94
C PRO A 184 11.06 2.91 -10.10
N MET A 185 10.68 4.19 -10.15
CA MET A 185 11.26 5.17 -9.24
C MET A 185 10.94 4.74 -7.80
N THR A 186 11.97 4.77 -6.95
CA THR A 186 11.79 4.54 -5.52
C THR A 186 10.88 5.62 -4.93
N ARG A 187 9.98 5.22 -4.03
CA ARG A 187 9.08 6.14 -3.31
C ARG A 187 9.53 6.18 -1.86
N LYS A 188 10.61 6.91 -1.62
CA LYS A 188 11.26 6.97 -0.31
C LYS A 188 10.50 7.88 0.63
N VAL A 189 10.28 7.41 1.85
CA VAL A 189 9.64 8.14 2.95
C VAL A 189 10.50 7.96 4.20
N ARG A 190 11.03 9.04 4.73
CA ARG A 190 11.78 9.02 5.98
C ARG A 190 10.84 9.18 7.16
N VAL A 191 10.78 8.17 8.02
CA VAL A 191 9.87 8.12 9.16
C VAL A 191 10.67 8.16 10.46
N VAL A 192 10.17 8.96 11.40
CA VAL A 192 10.65 8.97 12.78
C VAL A 192 9.51 8.59 13.71
N THR A 193 9.72 7.62 14.58
CA THR A 193 8.83 7.30 15.69
C THR A 193 9.53 7.50 17.03
N THR A 194 8.77 7.87 18.05
CA THR A 194 9.31 8.22 19.35
C THR A 194 9.07 7.13 20.38
N LYS A 195 10.04 6.91 21.25
CA LYS A 195 9.92 6.11 22.47
C LYS A 195 10.11 7.02 23.66
N ILE A 196 9.03 7.28 24.38
CA ILE A 196 9.03 8.18 25.52
C ILE A 196 8.42 7.44 26.70
N THR A 197 9.26 6.99 27.61
CA THR A 197 8.87 6.25 28.81
C THR A 197 8.48 7.18 29.95
N GLU A 198 9.17 8.30 30.08
CA GLU A 198 8.96 9.24 31.19
C GLU A 198 8.27 10.52 30.70
N HIS A 199 7.16 10.86 31.33
CA HIS A 199 6.56 12.17 31.21
C HIS A 199 7.04 13.04 32.36
N GLN A 200 7.64 14.17 31.98
CA GLN A 200 8.20 15.09 32.97
C GLN A 200 7.18 16.11 33.50
N GLY A 201 5.97 16.12 32.94
CA GLY A 201 4.95 17.10 33.25
C GLY A 201 3.77 16.52 34.03
N THR A 202 3.27 17.26 35.01
CA THR A 202 2.05 16.99 35.76
C THR A 202 0.88 17.88 35.31
N THR A 203 1.09 18.68 34.26
CA THR A 203 0.08 19.57 33.69
C THR A 203 0.08 19.49 32.16
N ILE A 204 -1.05 19.77 31.53
CA ILE A 204 -1.19 19.85 30.08
C ILE A 204 -0.17 20.81 29.46
N ALA A 205 0.04 21.98 30.09
CA ALA A 205 0.98 22.99 29.60
C ALA A 205 2.43 22.49 29.63
N ALA A 206 2.84 21.80 30.67
CA ALA A 206 4.17 21.20 30.78
C ALA A 206 4.37 20.09 29.73
N ASN A 207 3.36 19.22 29.54
CA ASN A 207 3.42 18.18 28.53
C ASN A 207 3.39 18.75 27.11
N LEU A 208 2.70 19.86 26.88
CA LEU A 208 2.71 20.56 25.59
C LEU A 208 4.09 21.11 25.25
N LYS A 209 4.79 21.71 26.25
CA LYS A 209 6.17 22.13 26.08
C LYS A 209 7.09 20.94 25.79
N PHE A 210 6.96 19.87 26.58
CA PHE A 210 7.74 18.63 26.38
C PHE A 210 7.49 18.02 25.00
N MET A 211 6.24 18.01 24.52
CA MET A 211 5.91 17.57 23.16
C MET A 211 6.65 18.40 22.10
N ALA A 212 6.72 19.70 22.29
CA ALA A 212 7.46 20.59 21.40
C ALA A 212 8.96 20.30 21.39
N ASP A 213 9.56 20.03 22.56
CA ASP A 213 10.98 19.65 22.68
C ASP A 213 11.28 18.30 22.00
N VAL A 214 10.39 17.31 22.15
CA VAL A 214 10.48 16.02 21.45
C VAL A 214 10.41 16.20 19.94
N LEU A 215 9.50 17.04 19.46
CA LEU A 215 9.37 17.34 18.03
C LEU A 215 10.61 18.07 17.50
N ASP A 216 11.27 18.91 18.31
CA ASP A 216 12.54 19.54 17.93
C ASP A 216 13.66 18.50 17.78
N CYS A 217 13.71 17.48 18.64
CA CYS A 217 14.64 16.37 18.47
C CYS A 217 14.34 15.55 17.22
N ALA A 218 13.09 15.14 17.04
CA ALA A 218 12.67 14.32 15.89
C ALA A 218 12.83 15.07 14.56
N GLY A 219 12.53 16.36 14.53
CA GLY A 219 12.61 17.19 13.33
C GLY A 219 14.02 17.39 12.79
N ARG A 220 15.07 17.29 13.65
CA ARG A 220 16.48 17.34 13.23
C ARG A 220 16.87 16.16 12.33
N GLU A 221 16.15 15.05 12.44
CA GLU A 221 16.29 13.89 11.56
C GLU A 221 15.76 14.13 10.13
N ARG A 222 15.13 15.29 9.88
CA ARG A 222 14.52 15.69 8.61
C ARG A 222 13.55 14.64 8.06
N PRO A 223 12.57 14.16 8.86
CA PRO A 223 11.63 13.16 8.43
C PRO A 223 10.54 13.74 7.53
N ASP A 224 9.92 12.87 6.74
CA ASP A 224 8.67 13.17 6.06
C ASP A 224 7.49 13.15 7.03
N VAL A 225 7.55 12.24 8.03
CA VAL A 225 6.51 12.11 9.04
C VAL A 225 7.09 11.72 10.39
N ILE A 226 6.56 12.32 11.45
CA ILE A 226 6.89 12.04 12.85
C ILE A 226 5.67 11.42 13.52
N LEU A 227 5.86 10.28 14.19
CA LEU A 227 4.85 9.65 15.02
C LEU A 227 5.19 9.82 16.51
N LEU A 228 4.29 10.45 17.25
CA LEU A 228 4.28 10.51 18.70
C LEU A 228 3.27 9.49 19.27
N THR A 229 3.32 9.25 20.58
CA THR A 229 2.50 8.25 21.25
C THR A 229 1.04 8.69 21.48
N GLU A 230 0.21 7.76 21.97
CA GLU A 230 -1.19 7.97 22.38
C GLU A 230 -1.31 8.85 23.62
N ALA A 231 -2.39 9.66 23.69
CA ALA A 231 -2.78 10.49 24.82
C ALA A 231 -1.60 11.30 25.41
N PHE A 232 -0.75 11.83 24.53
CA PHE A 232 0.54 12.42 24.90
C PHE A 232 0.46 13.47 25.99
N LEU A 233 -0.52 14.38 25.90
CA LEU A 233 -0.62 15.50 26.81
C LEU A 233 -1.18 15.13 28.19
N ASN A 234 -1.86 14.01 28.32
CA ASN A 234 -2.62 13.66 29.50
C ASN A 234 -1.84 12.77 30.48
N ARG A 235 -0.64 12.34 30.11
CA ARG A 235 0.17 11.47 30.95
C ARG A 235 0.71 12.21 32.18
N GLY A 236 0.53 11.61 33.37
CA GLY A 236 0.92 12.23 34.61
C GLY A 236 0.03 13.39 35.08
N VAL A 237 -0.95 13.80 34.27
CA VAL A 237 -1.91 14.85 34.61
C VAL A 237 -3.05 14.25 35.43
N GLN A 238 -3.36 14.89 36.58
CA GLN A 238 -4.49 14.49 37.42
C GLN A 238 -5.80 14.99 36.79
N GLY A 239 -6.86 14.23 37.00
CA GLY A 239 -8.21 14.55 36.51
C GLY A 239 -8.77 13.45 35.62
N LYS A 240 -10.08 13.48 35.41
CA LYS A 240 -10.75 12.55 34.50
C LYS A 240 -10.56 12.98 33.04
N PRO A 241 -10.64 12.06 32.06
CA PRO A 241 -10.45 12.40 30.67
C PRO A 241 -11.25 13.62 30.16
N HIS A 242 -12.52 13.75 30.60
CA HIS A 242 -13.39 14.86 30.19
C HIS A 242 -12.98 16.22 30.80
N GLU A 243 -12.23 16.24 31.90
CA GLU A 243 -11.74 17.47 32.54
C GLU A 243 -10.46 17.99 31.86
N VAL A 244 -9.69 17.09 31.24
CA VAL A 244 -8.36 17.38 30.69
C VAL A 244 -8.30 17.31 29.16
N ALA A 245 -9.36 16.84 28.52
CA ALA A 245 -9.50 16.80 27.07
C ALA A 245 -9.54 18.21 26.48
N GLN A 246 -9.03 18.35 25.25
CA GLN A 246 -8.96 19.63 24.55
C GLN A 246 -9.74 19.59 23.23
N PRO A 247 -10.22 20.75 22.77
CA PRO A 247 -10.81 20.81 21.44
C PRO A 247 -9.77 20.53 20.35
N ILE A 248 -10.21 19.97 19.23
CA ILE A 248 -9.41 19.77 18.02
C ILE A 248 -10.19 20.38 16.84
N PRO A 249 -9.69 21.47 16.21
CA PRO A 249 -8.44 22.20 16.52
C PRO A 249 -8.46 22.93 17.85
N GLY A 250 -7.26 23.17 18.43
CA GLY A 250 -7.05 23.85 19.71
C GLY A 250 -5.57 24.06 20.01
N PRO A 251 -5.22 24.46 21.26
CA PRO A 251 -3.84 24.84 21.62
C PRO A 251 -2.78 23.77 21.26
N ALA A 252 -3.10 22.49 21.42
CA ALA A 252 -2.19 21.40 21.05
C ALA A 252 -1.92 21.39 19.53
N THR A 253 -2.97 21.50 18.73
CA THR A 253 -2.83 21.48 17.26
C THR A 253 -2.14 22.74 16.73
N GLU A 254 -2.21 23.87 17.43
CA GLU A 254 -1.45 25.07 17.06
C GLU A 254 0.06 24.88 17.23
N VAL A 255 0.50 24.26 18.34
CA VAL A 255 1.92 23.91 18.54
C VAL A 255 2.38 22.91 17.49
N LEU A 256 1.59 21.86 17.22
CA LEU A 256 1.89 20.88 16.19
C LEU A 256 2.01 21.55 14.82
N ALA A 257 1.09 22.43 14.47
CA ALA A 257 1.12 23.19 13.22
C ALA A 257 2.40 24.04 13.05
N GLY A 258 2.84 24.67 14.13
CA GLY A 258 4.12 25.39 14.18
C GLY A 258 5.31 24.50 13.88
N LYS A 259 5.38 23.33 14.55
CA LYS A 259 6.46 22.36 14.36
C LYS A 259 6.44 21.68 12.99
N ALA A 260 5.26 21.34 12.49
CA ALA A 260 5.08 20.78 11.15
C ALA A 260 5.64 21.73 10.06
N ARG A 261 5.30 23.02 10.15
CA ARG A 261 5.86 24.04 9.25
C ARG A 261 7.37 24.23 9.41
N GLN A 262 7.86 24.23 10.65
CA GLN A 262 9.29 24.39 10.95
C GLN A 262 10.14 23.29 10.32
N TYR A 263 9.70 22.04 10.43
CA TYR A 263 10.45 20.88 9.98
C TYR A 263 10.01 20.33 8.61
N LYS A 264 8.98 20.92 8.00
CA LYS A 264 8.39 20.47 6.73
C LYS A 264 7.97 18.98 6.80
N SER A 265 7.46 18.55 7.94
CA SER A 265 7.12 17.17 8.24
C SER A 265 5.64 17.03 8.60
N TYR A 266 5.03 15.91 8.21
CA TYR A 266 3.76 15.52 8.81
C TYR A 266 3.97 15.13 10.27
N ILE A 267 2.98 15.36 11.11
CA ILE A 267 3.01 14.97 12.52
C ILE A 267 1.75 14.20 12.87
N ILE A 268 1.92 13.04 13.50
CA ILE A 268 0.83 12.21 14.05
C ILE A 268 1.03 12.08 15.54
N VAL A 269 -0.03 12.35 16.32
CA VAL A 269 -0.02 12.21 17.78
C VAL A 269 -1.40 11.88 18.32
N GLY A 270 -1.47 11.03 19.35
CA GLY A 270 -2.69 10.74 20.11
C GLY A 270 -2.96 11.82 21.16
N LEU A 271 -4.19 12.30 21.23
CA LEU A 271 -4.69 13.33 22.15
C LEU A 271 -6.05 12.91 22.71
N LEU A 272 -6.43 13.41 23.89
CA LEU A 272 -7.81 13.39 24.35
C LEU A 272 -8.55 14.60 23.77
N GLU A 273 -9.59 14.33 22.97
CA GLU A 273 -10.41 15.32 22.27
C GLU A 273 -11.71 15.58 23.04
N SER A 274 -12.05 16.85 23.21
CA SER A 274 -13.38 17.29 23.66
C SER A 274 -14.17 17.80 22.44
N ASP A 275 -15.30 17.18 22.14
CA ASP A 275 -16.17 17.57 21.02
C ASP A 275 -17.65 17.31 21.35
N GLY A 276 -18.50 18.33 21.28
CA GLY A 276 -19.94 18.23 21.49
C GLY A 276 -20.34 17.65 22.86
N GLY A 277 -19.59 17.93 23.92
CA GLY A 277 -19.83 17.39 25.26
C GLY A 277 -19.41 15.94 25.45
N ARG A 278 -18.68 15.37 24.49
CA ARG A 278 -18.11 14.01 24.54
C ARG A 278 -16.59 14.08 24.54
N THR A 279 -15.98 13.02 25.06
CA THR A 279 -14.53 12.85 25.09
C THR A 279 -14.14 11.68 24.18
N TYR A 280 -13.13 11.87 23.35
CA TYR A 280 -12.62 10.86 22.45
C TYR A 280 -11.11 10.67 22.63
N ASN A 281 -10.64 9.45 22.42
CA ASN A 281 -9.23 9.17 22.23
C ASN A 281 -8.93 9.32 20.73
N THR A 282 -8.20 10.37 20.34
CA THR A 282 -8.09 10.83 18.95
C THR A 282 -6.64 10.95 18.52
N ALA A 283 -6.28 10.39 17.37
CA ALA A 283 -5.03 10.70 16.71
C ALA A 283 -5.26 11.77 15.64
N VAL A 284 -4.44 12.81 15.67
CA VAL A 284 -4.46 13.89 14.67
C VAL A 284 -3.34 13.72 13.66
N LEU A 285 -3.61 14.11 12.42
CA LEU A 285 -2.63 14.23 11.34
C LEU A 285 -2.51 15.71 10.97
N ILE A 286 -1.33 16.29 11.18
CA ILE A 286 -0.98 17.63 10.74
C ILE A 286 -0.07 17.55 9.53
N ASP A 287 -0.36 18.30 8.46
CA ASP A 287 0.46 18.30 7.24
C ASP A 287 1.67 19.27 7.35
N ARG A 288 2.53 19.26 6.32
CA ARG A 288 3.76 20.07 6.27
C ARG A 288 3.50 21.58 6.31
N GLU A 289 2.31 22.02 5.92
CA GLU A 289 1.85 23.41 5.97
C GLU A 289 1.21 23.77 7.32
N GLY A 290 1.11 22.80 8.23
CA GLY A 290 0.53 22.97 9.57
C GLY A 290 -0.99 22.96 9.57
N ARG A 291 -1.64 22.40 8.55
CA ARG A 291 -3.10 22.24 8.52
C ARG A 291 -3.47 20.91 9.18
N LEU A 292 -4.61 20.86 9.82
CA LEU A 292 -5.20 19.59 10.26
C LEU A 292 -5.69 18.82 9.01
N ALA A 293 -4.87 17.87 8.54
CA ALA A 293 -5.16 17.05 7.38
C ALA A 293 -6.20 15.97 7.67
N GLY A 294 -6.32 15.58 8.96
CA GLY A 294 -7.33 14.63 9.38
C GLY A 294 -7.21 14.21 10.83
N LYS A 295 -8.18 13.43 11.28
CA LYS A 295 -8.18 12.81 12.60
C LYS A 295 -8.84 11.43 12.56
N TYR A 296 -8.40 10.55 13.45
CA TYR A 296 -8.99 9.24 13.69
C TYR A 296 -9.39 9.13 15.18
N ARG A 297 -10.62 8.75 15.48
CA ARG A 297 -11.11 8.45 16.83
C ARG A 297 -11.04 6.94 17.08
N LYS A 298 -10.43 6.54 18.17
CA LYS A 298 -10.28 5.13 18.57
C LYS A 298 -11.63 4.42 18.57
N THR A 299 -11.72 3.29 17.89
CA THR A 299 -13.00 2.55 17.73
C THR A 299 -13.13 1.41 18.74
N HIS A 300 -12.03 0.78 19.14
CA HIS A 300 -12.01 -0.28 20.14
C HIS A 300 -11.44 0.25 21.45
N LEU A 301 -12.32 0.44 22.41
CA LEU A 301 -11.95 0.97 23.73
C LEU A 301 -11.73 -0.19 24.72
N PRO A 302 -10.60 -0.23 25.47
CA PRO A 302 -10.49 -1.03 26.66
C PRO A 302 -11.58 -0.64 27.67
N LEU A 303 -12.01 -1.59 28.52
CA LEU A 303 -13.07 -1.35 29.50
C LEU A 303 -12.80 -0.12 30.37
N ALA A 304 -11.56 0.08 30.79
CA ALA A 304 -11.17 1.24 31.60
C ALA A 304 -11.45 2.58 30.92
N GLU A 305 -11.21 2.68 29.59
CA GLU A 305 -11.52 3.90 28.84
C GLU A 305 -13.03 4.14 28.74
N VAL A 306 -13.84 3.06 28.65
CA VAL A 306 -15.31 3.15 28.66
C VAL A 306 -15.81 3.64 30.01
N GLU A 307 -15.26 3.09 31.09
CA GLU A 307 -15.60 3.49 32.51
C GLU A 307 -15.16 4.93 32.79
N ASP A 308 -14.09 5.40 32.16
CA ASP A 308 -13.64 6.79 32.23
C ASP A 308 -14.45 7.76 31.33
N GLY A 309 -15.45 7.27 30.61
CA GLY A 309 -16.36 8.10 29.80
C GLY A 309 -15.85 8.46 28.43
N ILE A 310 -14.86 7.73 27.89
CA ILE A 310 -14.42 7.90 26.51
C ILE A 310 -15.49 7.36 25.56
N THR A 311 -15.82 8.11 24.53
CA THR A 311 -16.74 7.74 23.47
C THR A 311 -15.98 7.08 22.30
N PRO A 312 -16.43 5.93 21.76
CA PRO A 312 -15.77 5.30 20.63
C PRO A 312 -16.00 6.10 19.34
N GLY A 313 -15.03 6.02 18.41
CA GLY A 313 -15.20 6.38 17.03
C GLY A 313 -16.04 5.36 16.26
N SER A 314 -16.39 5.68 15.01
CA SER A 314 -17.21 4.81 14.15
C SER A 314 -16.60 4.54 12.77
N ASP A 315 -15.46 5.16 12.46
CA ASP A 315 -14.87 5.15 11.13
C ASP A 315 -13.43 4.66 11.12
N TYR A 316 -13.01 4.15 9.96
CA TYR A 316 -11.62 3.82 9.64
C TYR A 316 -11.17 4.66 8.43
N PRO A 317 -10.86 5.95 8.61
CA PRO A 317 -10.42 6.79 7.51
C PRO A 317 -9.01 6.42 7.05
N VAL A 318 -8.73 6.63 5.76
CA VAL A 318 -7.40 6.70 5.21
C VAL A 318 -7.12 8.11 4.75
N PHE A 319 -5.86 8.53 4.80
CA PHE A 319 -5.47 9.90 4.50
C PHE A 319 -4.46 9.90 3.35
N ASP A 320 -4.72 10.72 2.34
CA ASP A 320 -3.77 10.97 1.26
C ASP A 320 -2.74 11.99 1.72
N THR A 321 -1.45 11.64 1.57
CA THR A 321 -0.31 12.52 1.82
C THR A 321 0.49 12.71 0.54
N ASP A 322 1.45 13.63 0.52
CA ASP A 322 2.31 13.84 -0.63
C ASP A 322 3.28 12.66 -0.89
N PHE A 323 3.46 11.76 0.08
CA PHE A 323 4.32 10.59 -0.04
C PHE A 323 3.55 9.27 -0.23
N GLY A 324 2.26 9.21 0.09
CA GLY A 324 1.46 7.99 -0.03
C GLY A 324 0.19 8.04 0.80
N ARG A 325 -0.61 6.97 0.74
CA ARG A 325 -1.84 6.83 1.53
C ARG A 325 -1.55 6.14 2.84
N ILE A 326 -2.01 6.72 3.93
CA ILE A 326 -1.76 6.20 5.28
C ILE A 326 -3.05 5.86 6.03
N GLY A 327 -2.96 4.93 6.96
CA GLY A 327 -3.98 4.61 7.94
C GLY A 327 -3.46 4.87 9.36
N ILE A 328 -4.37 5.17 10.28
CA ILE A 328 -4.05 5.37 11.70
C ILE A 328 -4.96 4.47 12.53
N LEU A 329 -4.39 3.75 13.50
CA LEU A 329 -5.08 3.05 14.56
C LEU A 329 -4.51 3.49 15.91
N ILE A 330 -5.26 3.34 17.00
CA ILE A 330 -4.79 3.73 18.33
C ILE A 330 -4.78 2.50 19.24
N CYS A 331 -3.61 2.17 19.79
CA CYS A 331 -3.42 1.22 20.89
C CYS A 331 -4.26 -0.07 20.72
N TRP A 332 -5.31 -0.26 21.52
CA TRP A 332 -6.14 -1.47 21.56
C TRP A 332 -6.71 -1.90 20.20
N ASP A 333 -6.92 -0.95 19.26
CA ASP A 333 -7.39 -1.28 17.90
C ASP A 333 -6.49 -2.30 17.19
N PHE A 334 -5.16 -2.26 17.41
CA PHE A 334 -4.22 -3.11 16.67
C PHE A 334 -4.29 -4.59 17.03
N VAL A 335 -4.90 -4.90 18.19
CA VAL A 335 -5.12 -6.28 18.64
C VAL A 335 -6.08 -7.01 17.67
N PHE A 336 -7.03 -6.28 17.10
CA PHE A 336 -8.04 -6.80 16.17
C PHE A 336 -7.50 -6.79 14.73
N PRO A 337 -7.33 -7.96 14.07
CA PRO A 337 -6.76 -8.02 12.72
C PRO A 337 -7.61 -7.31 11.67
N GLU A 338 -8.92 -7.22 11.88
CA GLU A 338 -9.89 -6.62 10.97
C GLU A 338 -9.60 -5.14 10.74
N THR A 339 -9.17 -4.41 11.77
CA THR A 339 -8.94 -2.96 11.70
C THR A 339 -7.87 -2.59 10.69
N ALA A 340 -6.70 -3.26 10.77
CA ALA A 340 -5.62 -3.07 9.81
C ALA A 340 -6.02 -3.53 8.40
N ARG A 341 -6.82 -4.62 8.30
CA ARG A 341 -7.35 -5.12 7.02
C ARG A 341 -8.25 -4.09 6.35
N ILE A 342 -9.16 -3.45 7.09
CA ILE A 342 -10.06 -2.40 6.57
C ILE A 342 -9.23 -1.26 5.98
N LEU A 343 -8.21 -0.78 6.69
CA LEU A 343 -7.35 0.30 6.21
C LEU A 343 -6.59 -0.11 4.94
N ARG A 344 -6.07 -1.34 4.89
CA ARG A 344 -5.41 -1.86 3.68
C ARG A 344 -6.35 -1.94 2.48
N LEU A 345 -7.57 -2.41 2.68
CA LEU A 345 -8.57 -2.49 1.60
C LEU A 345 -8.96 -1.10 1.09
N LYS A 346 -8.88 -0.08 1.93
CA LYS A 346 -9.04 1.33 1.55
C LYS A 346 -7.78 1.94 0.91
N GLY A 347 -6.71 1.17 0.76
CA GLY A 347 -5.50 1.54 0.04
C GLY A 347 -4.36 2.09 0.88
N ALA A 348 -4.40 1.96 2.22
CA ALA A 348 -3.28 2.36 3.07
C ALA A 348 -2.01 1.57 2.72
N GLU A 349 -0.89 2.26 2.66
CA GLU A 349 0.46 1.72 2.41
C GLU A 349 1.29 1.68 3.70
N ILE A 350 1.00 2.60 4.62
CA ILE A 350 1.63 2.69 5.94
C ILE A 350 0.54 2.73 7.00
N LEU A 351 0.68 1.92 8.05
CA LEU A 351 -0.12 1.96 9.27
C LEU A 351 0.66 2.66 10.37
N PHE A 352 0.13 3.77 10.89
CA PHE A 352 0.66 4.46 12.05
C PHE A 352 -0.11 4.07 13.31
N LEU A 353 0.62 3.83 14.40
CA LEU A 353 0.06 3.23 15.60
C LEU A 353 0.62 3.91 16.86
N PRO A 354 0.01 5.01 17.34
CA PRO A 354 0.28 5.56 18.69
C PRO A 354 -0.29 4.66 19.78
N ILE A 355 0.52 4.32 20.79
CA ILE A 355 0.16 3.41 21.89
C ILE A 355 0.62 3.97 23.23
N ALA A 356 -0.23 3.89 24.25
CA ALA A 356 0.09 4.17 25.66
C ALA A 356 0.22 2.89 26.52
N GLY A 357 -0.29 1.78 26.05
CA GLY A 357 -0.37 0.54 26.77
C GLY A 357 0.96 -0.21 26.96
N ASP A 358 0.88 -1.32 27.67
CA ASP A 358 2.01 -2.19 28.00
C ASP A 358 1.74 -3.62 27.52
N PRO A 359 1.89 -3.90 26.23
CA PRO A 359 1.72 -5.25 25.70
C PRO A 359 2.89 -6.14 26.16
N ALA A 360 2.59 -7.41 26.47
CA ALA A 360 3.65 -8.39 26.73
C ALA A 360 4.62 -8.46 25.52
N PRO A 361 5.95 -8.49 25.74
CA PRO A 361 6.94 -8.40 24.65
C PRO A 361 6.71 -9.42 23.52
N ARG A 362 6.32 -10.64 23.87
CA ARG A 362 6.01 -11.69 22.88
C ARG A 362 4.81 -11.33 22.01
N HIS A 363 3.76 -10.81 22.60
CA HIS A 363 2.57 -10.39 21.84
C HIS A 363 2.88 -9.18 20.95
N TRP A 364 3.67 -8.24 21.47
CA TRP A 364 4.11 -7.07 20.72
C TRP A 364 4.86 -7.44 19.44
N ASP A 365 5.87 -8.30 19.55
CA ASP A 365 6.63 -8.75 18.39
C ASP A 365 5.75 -9.49 17.40
N THR A 366 4.98 -10.46 17.85
CA THR A 366 4.11 -11.26 16.99
C THR A 366 3.07 -10.41 16.26
N ILE A 367 2.34 -9.55 16.99
CA ILE A 367 1.21 -8.81 16.41
C ILE A 367 1.70 -7.72 15.46
N THR A 368 2.76 -6.98 15.79
CA THR A 368 3.26 -5.93 14.90
C THR A 368 3.76 -6.50 13.58
N ARG A 369 4.50 -7.60 13.60
CA ARG A 369 4.93 -8.31 12.38
C ARG A 369 3.73 -8.87 11.60
N ALA A 370 2.79 -9.52 12.30
CA ALA A 370 1.60 -10.07 11.66
C ALA A 370 0.78 -8.99 10.95
N ARG A 371 0.56 -7.82 11.57
CA ARG A 371 -0.21 -6.73 10.93
C ARG A 371 0.49 -6.18 9.69
N ALA A 372 1.82 -6.12 9.68
CA ALA A 372 2.59 -5.74 8.49
C ALA A 372 2.47 -6.82 7.40
N ILE A 373 2.77 -8.08 7.73
CA ILE A 373 2.74 -9.22 6.79
C ILE A 373 1.34 -9.42 6.23
N ASP A 374 0.32 -9.60 7.08
CA ASP A 374 -1.07 -9.91 6.66
C ASP A 374 -1.62 -8.89 5.67
N ASN A 375 -1.16 -7.66 5.77
CA ASN A 375 -1.67 -6.56 4.98
C ASN A 375 -0.68 -6.08 3.90
N GLY A 376 0.60 -6.51 3.94
CA GLY A 376 1.65 -6.00 3.06
C GLY A 376 1.75 -4.48 3.14
N MET A 377 1.72 -3.97 4.37
CA MET A 377 1.87 -2.56 4.69
C MET A 377 3.08 -2.37 5.58
N PHE A 378 3.72 -1.20 5.49
CA PHE A 378 4.61 -0.77 6.55
C PHE A 378 3.81 -0.51 7.82
N LEU A 379 4.40 -0.79 8.98
CA LEU A 379 3.85 -0.46 10.28
C LEU A 379 4.84 0.42 11.04
N VAL A 380 4.36 1.54 11.58
CA VAL A 380 5.14 2.47 12.39
C VAL A 380 4.42 2.63 13.72
N ALA A 381 5.03 2.18 14.80
CA ALA A 381 4.45 2.24 16.13
C ALA A 381 5.27 3.10 17.09
N SER A 382 4.58 3.98 17.81
CA SER A 382 5.14 4.74 18.92
C SER A 382 4.48 4.25 20.21
N ILE A 383 5.28 3.70 21.11
CA ILE A 383 4.81 3.17 22.38
C ILE A 383 5.55 3.79 23.56
N SER A 384 4.86 3.99 24.66
CA SER A 384 5.44 4.67 25.81
C SER A 384 5.87 3.74 26.94
N GLN A 385 5.48 2.46 26.92
CA GLN A 385 5.79 1.53 28.02
C GLN A 385 6.54 0.28 27.54
N ALA A 386 7.15 -0.45 28.45
CA ALA A 386 7.89 -1.71 28.45
C ALA A 386 8.67 -2.11 27.20
N VAL A 387 8.06 -2.11 26.00
CA VAL A 387 8.67 -2.56 24.75
C VAL A 387 9.14 -1.38 23.90
N GLY A 388 9.95 -1.65 22.85
CA GLY A 388 10.47 -0.63 21.95
C GLY A 388 9.42 -0.11 20.95
N SER A 389 9.50 1.18 20.64
CA SER A 389 8.86 1.75 19.45
C SER A 389 9.56 1.24 18.23
N ARG A 390 8.80 0.86 17.18
CA ARG A 390 9.41 0.17 16.03
C ARG A 390 8.79 0.53 14.69
N ILE A 391 9.57 0.24 13.66
CA ILE A 391 9.18 0.36 12.25
C ILE A 391 9.36 -1.02 11.61
N VAL A 392 8.29 -1.54 11.01
CA VAL A 392 8.25 -2.89 10.42
C VAL A 392 7.90 -2.78 8.94
N ASP A 393 8.57 -3.54 8.10
CA ASP A 393 8.32 -3.57 6.67
C ASP A 393 7.19 -4.57 6.29
N PRO A 394 6.71 -4.55 5.04
CA PRO A 394 5.64 -5.45 4.58
C PRO A 394 5.96 -6.95 4.66
N ASP A 395 7.22 -7.34 4.80
CA ASP A 395 7.65 -8.73 4.97
C ASP A 395 7.78 -9.13 6.45
N GLY A 396 7.52 -8.18 7.37
CA GLY A 396 7.60 -8.39 8.81
C GLY A 396 8.99 -8.15 9.40
N GLU A 397 9.92 -7.63 8.62
CA GLU A 397 11.26 -7.30 9.13
C GLU A 397 11.22 -5.98 9.91
N VAL A 398 11.86 -5.95 11.08
CA VAL A 398 12.01 -4.75 11.89
C VAL A 398 13.14 -3.91 11.31
N LEU A 399 12.79 -2.80 10.65
CA LEU A 399 13.75 -1.88 10.05
C LEU A 399 14.47 -1.01 11.08
N ALA A 400 13.76 -0.63 12.12
CA ALA A 400 14.30 0.13 13.26
C ALA A 400 13.47 -0.12 14.51
N GLU A 401 14.12 -0.13 15.65
CA GLU A 401 13.50 -0.20 16.96
C GLU A 401 14.27 0.66 17.96
N SER A 402 13.58 1.31 18.88
CA SER A 402 14.21 2.03 19.98
C SER A 402 13.48 1.78 21.28
N THR A 403 14.23 1.48 22.33
CA THR A 403 13.73 1.36 23.71
C THR A 403 13.77 2.69 24.45
N GLU A 404 14.41 3.72 23.88
CA GLU A 404 14.49 5.07 24.40
C GLU A 404 14.78 6.06 23.26
N GLY A 405 14.12 7.22 23.25
CA GLY A 405 14.32 8.29 22.27
C GLY A 405 13.66 8.03 20.92
N LEU A 406 14.42 7.94 19.85
CA LEU A 406 13.93 7.90 18.47
C LEU A 406 14.29 6.59 17.78
N ALA A 407 13.38 6.08 16.95
CA ALA A 407 13.69 5.11 15.90
C ALA A 407 13.41 5.76 14.54
N THR A 408 14.38 5.63 13.60
CA THR A 408 14.30 6.25 12.27
C THR A 408 14.54 5.20 11.20
N ALA A 409 13.74 5.23 10.14
CA ALA A 409 13.95 4.41 8.95
C ALA A 409 13.55 5.16 7.68
N GLU A 410 14.14 4.78 6.56
CA GLU A 410 13.71 5.15 5.23
C GLU A 410 12.89 4.00 4.63
N LEU A 411 11.62 4.23 4.35
CA LEU A 411 10.71 3.27 3.73
C LEU A 411 10.74 3.47 2.22
N ASP A 412 10.77 2.39 1.46
CA ASP A 412 10.50 2.45 0.02
C ASP A 412 9.08 1.91 -0.25
N LEU A 413 8.12 2.80 -0.49
CA LEU A 413 6.73 2.42 -0.77
C LEU A 413 6.55 1.72 -2.13
N ALA A 414 7.60 1.67 -2.95
CA ALA A 414 7.61 0.82 -4.14
C ALA A 414 7.94 -0.65 -3.80
N LYS A 415 8.45 -0.93 -2.58
CA LYS A 415 8.68 -2.30 -2.10
C LYS A 415 7.35 -3.03 -1.97
N GLU A 416 7.21 -4.11 -2.71
CA GLU A 416 6.05 -5.01 -2.61
C GLU A 416 6.42 -6.25 -1.80
N SER A 417 5.56 -6.64 -0.85
CA SER A 417 5.70 -7.92 -0.15
C SER A 417 5.56 -9.07 -1.13
N ARG A 418 6.50 -10.01 -1.05
CA ARG A 418 6.52 -11.23 -1.88
C ARG A 418 6.17 -12.48 -1.10
N VAL A 419 5.51 -12.34 0.01
CA VAL A 419 4.99 -13.48 0.76
C VAL A 419 3.96 -14.20 -0.12
N TRP A 420 4.32 -15.36 -0.65
CA TRP A 420 3.60 -16.03 -1.75
C TRP A 420 2.15 -16.38 -1.42
N TRP A 421 1.84 -16.78 -0.18
CA TRP A 421 0.45 -17.08 0.23
C TRP A 421 -0.41 -15.83 0.41
N LEU A 422 0.21 -14.65 0.43
CA LEU A 422 -0.51 -13.38 0.49
C LEU A 422 -0.78 -12.78 -0.89
N SER A 423 -0.14 -13.30 -1.94
CA SER A 423 -0.45 -12.89 -3.31
C SER A 423 -1.86 -13.33 -3.75
N ASP A 424 -2.46 -14.31 -3.04
CA ASP A 424 -3.86 -14.77 -3.24
C ASP A 424 -4.91 -13.93 -2.47
N ARG A 425 -4.54 -12.79 -1.90
CA ARG A 425 -5.43 -11.96 -1.05
C ARG A 425 -6.76 -11.56 -1.68
N LYS A 426 -6.86 -11.61 -2.99
CA LYS A 426 -8.09 -11.25 -3.71
C LYS A 426 -9.15 -12.33 -3.71
N SER A 427 -8.79 -13.56 -3.36
CA SER A 427 -9.70 -14.68 -3.37
C SER A 427 -10.42 -14.91 -2.04
N VAL A 428 -10.18 -14.09 -1.02
CA VAL A 428 -10.65 -14.35 0.36
C VAL A 428 -11.54 -13.23 0.92
N VAL A 429 -11.82 -12.17 0.15
CA VAL A 429 -12.70 -11.07 0.62
C VAL A 429 -13.77 -10.78 -0.40
#